data_8121e8a86df248c3649e78cd98c5b9b8
#
_entry.id   8121e8a86df248c3649e78cd98c5b9b8
#
_cell.length_a   1.000
_cell.length_b   1.000
_cell.length_c   1.000
_cell.angle_alpha   90.00
_cell.angle_beta   90.00
_cell.angle_gamma   90.00
#
_symmetry.space_group_name_H-M   'P 1'
#
loop_
_entity.id
_entity.type
_entity.pdbx_description
1 polymer ?
#
loop_
_entity_poly.entity_id
_entity_poly.type
_entity_poly.pdbx_seq_one_letter_code
_entity_poly.pdbx_strand_id
1 'polypeptide(L)'
;MKIHLVDGTYELFRAHFGQPPRVAPDGMQVSAVRGLIQTLLSLVKDEAVTHLAVAFDSEIVSFRNKLYENYKDGSDTPEELKLQFPLAERAVHSLGICVWPSYDYEADDILGSAAVLYNSKPEVDQVIICSPDKDLAQVVLENQIVCWDRKNNLIMDEDKVISKFGVAPDSIPDYLALVGDSADGIPGIPKWGQKSASTLLFRYKIIDXIPQDSLLWDVQVRGASGLSMSLESNRSKAMLYKDLATLKLDINVSEDLEDLRWKGAHENLFNPLCVELGLESLSRSVGRWS
;
A
#
# COMPACT_ATOMS: atom_id res chain seq x y z
N MET A 1 -7.41 -9.07 -19.15
CA MET A 1 -6.31 -8.08 -19.03
C MET A 1 -5.78 -8.02 -17.62
N LYS A 2 -4.55 -7.44 -17.41
CA LYS A 2 -4.00 -7.22 -16.07
C LYS A 2 -4.05 -5.73 -15.72
N ILE A 3 -4.40 -5.42 -14.48
CA ILE A 3 -4.42 -4.05 -13.94
C ILE A 3 -3.24 -3.90 -12.97
N HIS A 4 -2.47 -2.83 -13.11
CA HIS A 4 -1.36 -2.51 -12.20
C HIS A 4 -1.71 -1.30 -11.35
N LEU A 5 -1.75 -1.47 -10.05
CA LEU A 5 -2.08 -0.42 -9.08
C LEU A 5 -0.81 -0.10 -8.30
N VAL A 6 -0.28 1.09 -8.48
CA VAL A 6 1.04 1.45 -7.93
C VAL A 6 0.87 2.32 -6.67
N ASP A 7 1.57 1.92 -5.63
CA ASP A 7 1.70 2.70 -4.41
C ASP A 7 2.72 3.82 -4.66
N GLY A 8 2.21 5.00 -5.01
CA GLY A 8 3.03 6.17 -5.33
C GLY A 8 3.76 6.71 -4.12
N THR A 9 3.13 6.66 -2.95
CA THR A 9 3.75 7.09 -1.69
C THR A 9 4.99 6.24 -1.39
N TYR A 10 4.83 4.92 -1.42
CA TYR A 10 5.97 4.00 -1.21
C TYR A 10 7.08 4.29 -2.22
N GLU A 11 6.74 4.45 -3.50
CA GLU A 11 7.76 4.68 -4.54
C GLU A 11 8.51 6.02 -4.31
N LEU A 12 7.80 7.06 -3.83
CA LEU A 12 8.45 8.34 -3.49
C LEU A 12 9.42 8.17 -2.33
N PHE A 13 8.98 7.52 -1.24
CA PHE A 13 9.84 7.25 -0.09
C PHE A 13 11.05 6.42 -0.51
N ARG A 14 10.82 5.36 -1.26
CA ARG A 14 11.89 4.47 -1.73
C ARG A 14 12.93 5.24 -2.57
N ALA A 15 12.46 6.11 -3.45
CA ALA A 15 13.34 6.90 -4.31
C ALA A 15 14.10 7.95 -3.50
N HIS A 16 13.43 8.61 -2.55
CA HIS A 16 14.06 9.63 -1.70
C HIS A 16 15.26 9.08 -0.93
N PHE A 17 15.07 7.93 -0.28
CA PHE A 17 16.13 7.34 0.54
C PHE A 17 17.10 6.47 -0.26
N GLY A 18 16.73 6.06 -1.47
CA GLY A 18 17.53 5.12 -2.27
C GLY A 18 18.34 5.75 -3.40
N GLN A 19 18.15 7.03 -3.69
CA GLN A 19 18.85 7.69 -4.79
C GLN A 19 19.72 8.84 -4.32
N PRO A 20 20.82 9.16 -5.05
CA PRO A 20 21.59 10.37 -4.74
C PRO A 20 20.72 11.62 -4.85
N PRO A 21 20.96 12.62 -4.00
CA PRO A 21 20.23 13.89 -4.08
C PRO A 21 20.32 14.52 -5.47
N ARG A 22 19.22 15.07 -5.92
CA ARG A 22 19.13 15.79 -7.20
C ARG A 22 18.34 17.07 -6.97
N VAL A 23 18.84 18.17 -7.51
CA VAL A 23 18.25 19.49 -7.31
C VAL A 23 17.81 20.04 -8.68
N ALA A 24 16.61 20.59 -8.72
CA ALA A 24 16.09 21.29 -9.90
C ALA A 24 16.77 22.66 -10.08
N PRO A 25 16.61 23.31 -11.25
CA PRO A 25 17.24 24.62 -11.46
C PRO A 25 16.86 25.70 -10.44
N ASP A 26 15.69 25.59 -9.81
CA ASP A 26 15.22 26.55 -8.79
C ASP A 26 15.74 26.20 -7.37
N GLY A 27 16.48 25.11 -7.24
CA GLY A 27 17.05 24.69 -5.95
C GLY A 27 16.22 23.64 -5.20
N MET A 28 15.04 23.25 -5.70
CA MET A 28 14.20 22.26 -5.05
C MET A 28 14.78 20.85 -5.19
N GLN A 29 14.69 20.05 -4.14
CA GLN A 29 15.04 18.63 -4.21
C GLN A 29 14.01 17.90 -5.06
N VAL A 30 14.49 17.09 -6.03
CA VAL A 30 13.60 16.36 -6.96
C VAL A 30 14.00 14.89 -7.13
N SER A 31 14.86 14.37 -6.24
CA SER A 31 15.33 12.99 -6.35
C SER A 31 14.20 11.96 -6.25
N ALA A 32 13.20 12.20 -5.38
CA ALA A 32 12.06 11.29 -5.21
C ALA A 32 11.21 11.25 -6.48
N VAL A 33 10.83 12.43 -7.01
CA VAL A 33 10.04 12.53 -8.25
C VAL A 33 10.82 11.92 -9.42
N ARG A 34 12.12 12.19 -9.52
CA ARG A 34 12.98 11.59 -10.56
C ARG A 34 12.91 10.06 -10.51
N GLY A 35 13.06 9.50 -9.30
CA GLY A 35 13.03 8.05 -9.13
C GLY A 35 11.67 7.44 -9.44
N LEU A 36 10.59 8.13 -9.04
CA LEU A 36 9.23 7.72 -9.38
C LEU A 36 9.03 7.69 -10.91
N ILE A 37 9.42 8.78 -11.62
CA ILE A 37 9.32 8.84 -13.09
C ILE A 37 10.07 7.65 -13.71
N GLN A 38 11.32 7.41 -13.26
CA GLN A 38 12.13 6.30 -13.78
C GLN A 38 11.44 4.94 -13.56
N THR A 39 10.86 4.75 -12.37
CA THR A 39 10.14 3.54 -12.01
C THR A 39 8.93 3.32 -12.93
N LEU A 40 8.13 4.37 -13.14
CA LEU A 40 6.94 4.29 -13.97
C LEU A 40 7.30 4.09 -15.47
N LEU A 41 8.30 4.82 -15.96
CA LEU A 41 8.78 4.62 -17.34
C LEU A 41 9.29 3.19 -17.55
N SER A 42 9.96 2.62 -16.55
CA SER A 42 10.40 1.22 -16.60
C SER A 42 9.21 0.26 -16.64
N LEU A 43 8.17 0.57 -15.85
CA LEU A 43 6.98 -0.28 -15.77
C LEU A 43 6.21 -0.31 -17.10
N VAL A 44 5.98 0.87 -17.71
CA VAL A 44 5.21 0.96 -18.96
C VAL A 44 5.99 0.50 -20.21
N LYS A 45 7.29 0.23 -20.08
CA LYS A 45 8.07 -0.39 -21.17
C LYS A 45 7.72 -1.86 -21.34
N ASP A 46 7.19 -2.51 -20.32
CA ASP A 46 6.71 -3.89 -20.42
C ASP A 46 5.39 -3.87 -21.18
N GLU A 47 5.37 -4.51 -22.36
CA GLU A 47 4.19 -4.55 -23.23
C GLU A 47 2.98 -5.22 -22.55
N ALA A 48 3.20 -6.00 -21.48
CA ALA A 48 2.13 -6.61 -20.71
C ALA A 48 1.44 -5.61 -19.75
N VAL A 49 2.07 -4.46 -19.49
CA VAL A 49 1.51 -3.41 -18.61
C VAL A 49 0.74 -2.41 -19.48
N THR A 50 -0.56 -2.59 -19.55
CA THR A 50 -1.42 -1.76 -20.41
C THR A 50 -2.39 -0.88 -19.63
N HIS A 51 -2.75 -1.28 -18.42
CA HIS A 51 -3.71 -0.57 -17.56
C HIS A 51 -3.07 -0.34 -16.20
N LEU A 52 -2.98 0.93 -15.78
CA LEU A 52 -2.35 1.25 -14.50
C LEU A 52 -2.86 2.56 -13.91
N ALA A 53 -2.78 2.64 -12.59
CA ALA A 53 -3.06 3.86 -11.82
C ALA A 53 -2.05 3.95 -10.69
N VAL A 54 -1.86 5.16 -10.17
CA VAL A 54 -0.95 5.44 -9.05
C VAL A 54 -1.72 6.18 -7.96
N ALA A 55 -1.70 5.66 -6.74
CA ALA A 55 -2.34 6.31 -5.58
C ALA A 55 -1.27 6.99 -4.71
N PHE A 56 -1.65 8.13 -4.12
CA PHE A 56 -0.79 8.92 -3.23
C PHE A 56 -1.52 9.31 -1.95
N ASP A 57 -0.79 9.31 -0.83
CA ASP A 57 -1.21 10.00 0.39
C ASP A 57 -0.95 11.49 0.20
N SER A 58 -1.87 12.20 -0.46
CA SER A 58 -1.74 13.64 -0.73
C SER A 58 -1.81 14.45 0.56
N GLU A 59 -2.52 13.92 1.56
CA GLU A 59 -2.40 14.34 2.96
C GLU A 59 -2.01 13.11 3.78
N ILE A 60 -1.02 13.28 4.67
CA ILE A 60 -0.51 12.15 5.46
C ILE A 60 -1.47 11.80 6.61
N VAL A 61 -2.20 12.80 7.10
CA VAL A 61 -3.19 12.61 8.18
C VAL A 61 -4.48 12.07 7.58
N SER A 62 -4.93 10.93 8.10
CA SER A 62 -6.14 10.26 7.60
C SER A 62 -7.22 10.17 8.69
N PHE A 63 -8.36 9.56 8.35
CA PHE A 63 -9.42 9.31 9.34
C PHE A 63 -8.91 8.50 10.55
N ARG A 64 -7.85 7.70 10.37
CA ARG A 64 -7.28 6.88 11.45
C ARG A 64 -6.71 7.73 12.58
N ASN A 65 -6.18 8.91 12.26
CA ASN A 65 -5.67 9.85 13.28
C ASN A 65 -6.79 10.39 14.19
N LYS A 66 -8.03 10.43 13.69
CA LYS A 66 -9.20 10.80 14.49
C LYS A 66 -9.61 9.69 15.46
N LEU A 67 -9.27 8.42 15.12
CA LEU A 67 -9.59 7.25 15.95
C LEU A 67 -8.52 6.99 17.01
N TYR A 68 -7.25 7.30 16.69
CA TYR A 68 -6.13 6.97 17.58
C TYR A 68 -5.03 8.03 17.45
N GLU A 69 -4.79 8.73 18.55
CA GLU A 69 -3.85 9.86 18.62
C GLU A 69 -2.40 9.47 18.25
N ASN A 70 -2.00 8.25 18.56
CA ASN A 70 -0.63 7.78 18.29
C ASN A 70 -0.48 7.07 16.94
N TYR A 71 -1.48 7.12 16.08
CA TYR A 71 -1.36 6.61 14.71
C TYR A 71 -0.36 7.49 13.94
N LYS A 72 0.37 6.90 13.02
CA LYS A 72 1.39 7.63 12.22
C LYS A 72 0.80 8.96 11.70
N ASP A 73 1.54 10.04 11.83
CA ASP A 73 1.08 11.38 11.44
C ASP A 73 2.03 12.07 10.44
N GLY A 74 3.06 11.34 9.98
CA GLY A 74 4.02 11.87 9.03
C GLY A 74 4.98 12.91 9.61
N SER A 75 5.02 13.05 10.95
CA SER A 75 5.96 14.01 11.59
C SER A 75 7.41 13.68 11.24
N ASP A 76 7.72 12.41 11.02
CA ASP A 76 9.08 11.96 10.67
C ASP A 76 9.39 12.10 9.16
N THR A 77 8.42 12.52 8.33
CA THR A 77 8.65 12.67 6.88
C THR A 77 9.47 13.93 6.63
N PRO A 78 10.63 13.81 5.95
CA PRO A 78 11.45 14.99 5.63
C PRO A 78 10.66 16.05 4.84
N GLU A 79 10.84 17.31 5.19
CA GLU A 79 10.12 18.41 4.55
C GLU A 79 10.40 18.46 3.04
N GLU A 80 11.65 18.21 2.64
CA GLU A 80 12.02 18.18 1.22
C GLU A 80 11.34 17.04 0.46
N LEU A 81 10.85 16.01 1.16
CA LEU A 81 10.07 14.95 0.52
C LEU A 81 8.60 15.37 0.43
N LYS A 82 8.05 15.99 1.49
CA LYS A 82 6.67 16.50 1.47
C LYS A 82 6.42 17.45 0.29
N LEU A 83 7.40 18.32 0.03
CA LEU A 83 7.31 19.27 -1.10
C LEU A 83 7.27 18.58 -2.46
N GLN A 84 7.71 17.32 -2.55
CA GLN A 84 7.71 16.58 -3.81
C GLN A 84 6.40 15.85 -4.10
N PHE A 85 5.46 15.72 -3.15
CA PHE A 85 4.19 15.03 -3.38
C PHE A 85 3.36 15.67 -4.51
N PRO A 86 3.11 17.00 -4.48
CA PRO A 86 2.36 17.62 -5.61
C PRO A 86 3.08 17.50 -6.95
N LEU A 87 4.41 17.53 -6.93
CA LEU A 87 5.20 17.35 -8.16
C LEU A 87 5.08 15.92 -8.67
N ALA A 88 4.99 14.95 -7.77
CA ALA A 88 4.84 13.53 -8.14
C ALA A 88 3.50 13.30 -8.84
N GLU A 89 2.43 13.87 -8.30
CA GLU A 89 1.09 13.77 -8.91
C GLU A 89 1.10 14.41 -10.32
N ARG A 90 1.70 15.61 -10.46
CA ARG A 90 1.88 16.27 -11.75
C ARG A 90 2.68 15.39 -12.72
N ALA A 91 3.75 14.78 -12.23
CA ALA A 91 4.61 13.93 -13.05
C ALA A 91 3.86 12.69 -13.56
N VAL A 92 3.11 12.01 -12.67
CA VAL A 92 2.33 10.84 -13.05
C VAL A 92 1.26 11.22 -14.08
N HIS A 93 0.54 12.32 -13.84
CA HIS A 93 -0.46 12.84 -14.78
C HIS A 93 0.19 13.15 -16.14
N SER A 94 1.35 13.81 -16.14
CA SER A 94 2.04 14.17 -17.40
C SER A 94 2.55 12.93 -18.16
N LEU A 95 2.76 11.80 -17.44
CA LEU A 95 3.09 10.51 -18.07
C LEU A 95 1.84 9.84 -18.67
N GLY A 96 0.66 10.46 -18.59
CA GLY A 96 -0.58 9.90 -19.10
C GLY A 96 -1.08 8.71 -18.28
N ILE A 97 -0.73 8.69 -17.01
CA ILE A 97 -1.12 7.61 -16.07
C ILE A 97 -2.19 8.16 -15.12
N CYS A 98 -3.20 7.34 -14.85
CA CYS A 98 -4.28 7.68 -13.91
C CYS A 98 -3.69 7.94 -12.52
N VAL A 99 -4.12 9.03 -11.85
CA VAL A 99 -3.63 9.48 -10.55
C VAL A 99 -4.80 9.51 -9.56
N TRP A 100 -4.59 8.91 -8.38
CA TRP A 100 -5.56 8.94 -7.29
C TRP A 100 -4.95 9.63 -6.06
N PRO A 101 -5.17 10.94 -5.90
CA PRO A 101 -4.75 11.62 -4.67
C PRO A 101 -5.71 11.27 -3.53
N SER A 102 -5.18 11.03 -2.35
CA SER A 102 -5.97 10.72 -1.16
C SER A 102 -5.83 11.83 -0.12
N TYR A 103 -6.95 12.27 0.45
CA TYR A 103 -6.99 13.35 1.44
C TYR A 103 -7.52 12.90 2.80
N ASP A 104 -8.63 12.13 2.86
CA ASP A 104 -9.20 11.63 4.11
C ASP A 104 -8.83 10.17 4.39
N TYR A 105 -8.40 9.46 3.37
CA TYR A 105 -8.02 8.04 3.41
C TYR A 105 -6.54 7.90 3.10
N GLU A 106 -6.01 6.69 3.21
CA GLU A 106 -4.64 6.41 2.80
C GLU A 106 -4.62 5.84 1.38
N ALA A 107 -3.46 5.94 0.72
CA ALA A 107 -3.27 5.35 -0.61
C ALA A 107 -3.65 3.87 -0.61
N ASP A 108 -3.33 3.15 0.47
CA ASP A 108 -3.64 1.73 0.60
C ASP A 108 -5.15 1.45 0.59
N ASP A 109 -5.96 2.34 1.17
CA ASP A 109 -7.42 2.21 1.14
C ASP A 109 -7.94 2.32 -0.30
N ILE A 110 -7.39 3.28 -1.08
CA ILE A 110 -7.75 3.45 -2.49
C ILE A 110 -7.29 2.23 -3.31
N LEU A 111 -6.04 1.80 -3.11
CA LEU A 111 -5.48 0.64 -3.82
C LEU A 111 -6.30 -0.62 -3.53
N GLY A 112 -6.67 -0.83 -2.27
CA GLY A 112 -7.50 -1.96 -1.86
C GLY A 112 -8.90 -1.91 -2.47
N SER A 113 -9.55 -0.73 -2.41
CA SER A 113 -10.88 -0.53 -3.01
C SER A 113 -10.84 -0.77 -4.51
N ALA A 114 -9.85 -0.20 -5.19
CA ALA A 114 -9.67 -0.36 -6.64
C ALA A 114 -9.40 -1.83 -6.99
N ALA A 115 -8.58 -2.53 -6.19
CA ALA A 115 -8.28 -3.94 -6.45
C ALA A 115 -9.55 -4.79 -6.42
N VAL A 116 -10.38 -4.60 -5.39
CA VAL A 116 -11.65 -5.32 -5.27
C VAL A 116 -12.60 -4.96 -6.43
N LEU A 117 -12.71 -3.66 -6.73
CA LEU A 117 -13.58 -3.17 -7.80
C LEU A 117 -13.19 -3.77 -9.16
N TYR A 118 -11.91 -3.65 -9.54
CA TYR A 118 -11.50 -4.12 -10.86
C TYR A 118 -11.45 -5.64 -10.95
N ASN A 119 -11.16 -6.33 -9.85
CA ASN A 119 -11.21 -7.80 -9.85
C ASN A 119 -12.63 -8.33 -10.12
N SER A 120 -13.67 -7.54 -9.83
CA SER A 120 -15.06 -7.95 -10.12
C SER A 120 -15.43 -7.83 -11.60
N LYS A 121 -14.58 -7.20 -12.43
CA LYS A 121 -14.87 -6.99 -13.86
C LYS A 121 -14.48 -8.24 -14.66
N PRO A 122 -15.38 -8.75 -15.53
CA PRO A 122 -15.07 -9.99 -16.25
C PRO A 122 -13.90 -9.89 -17.24
N GLU A 123 -13.53 -8.67 -17.63
CA GLU A 123 -12.41 -8.44 -18.56
C GLU A 123 -11.04 -8.50 -17.85
N VAL A 124 -11.04 -8.49 -16.51
CA VAL A 124 -9.81 -8.45 -15.71
C VAL A 124 -9.42 -9.87 -15.26
N ASP A 125 -8.26 -10.31 -15.68
CA ASP A 125 -7.72 -11.61 -15.30
C ASP A 125 -6.96 -11.56 -13.98
N GLN A 126 -6.36 -10.39 -13.67
CA GLN A 126 -5.51 -10.25 -12.49
C GLN A 126 -5.33 -8.77 -12.15
N VAL A 127 -5.39 -8.44 -10.87
CA VAL A 127 -4.99 -7.12 -10.35
C VAL A 127 -3.67 -7.29 -9.59
N ILE A 128 -2.69 -6.46 -9.92
CA ILE A 128 -1.34 -6.49 -9.35
C ILE A 128 -1.11 -5.17 -8.60
N ILE A 129 -1.07 -5.24 -7.27
CA ILE A 129 -0.78 -4.07 -6.43
C ILE A 129 0.74 -3.99 -6.29
N CYS A 130 1.34 -2.94 -6.86
CA CYS A 130 2.79 -2.72 -6.85
C CYS A 130 3.18 -2.02 -5.54
N SER A 131 3.23 -2.78 -4.46
CA SER A 131 3.63 -2.32 -3.13
C SER A 131 4.11 -3.52 -2.31
N PRO A 132 5.14 -3.35 -1.45
CA PRO A 132 5.53 -4.39 -0.51
C PRO A 132 4.79 -4.28 0.83
N ASP A 133 3.85 -3.34 0.96
CA ASP A 133 3.20 -3.08 2.23
C ASP A 133 2.38 -4.30 2.67
N LYS A 134 2.54 -4.65 3.95
CA LYS A 134 1.90 -5.83 4.52
C LYS A 134 0.39 -5.66 4.71
N ASP A 135 -0.07 -4.43 4.85
CA ASP A 135 -1.49 -4.15 5.06
C ASP A 135 -2.30 -4.53 3.82
N LEU A 136 -1.71 -4.34 2.64
CA LEU A 136 -2.32 -4.72 1.37
C LEU A 136 -2.45 -6.25 1.21
N ALA A 137 -1.76 -7.04 2.06
CA ALA A 137 -1.92 -8.49 2.04
C ALA A 137 -3.36 -8.93 2.37
N GLN A 138 -4.13 -8.07 3.03
CA GLN A 138 -5.53 -8.39 3.41
C GLN A 138 -6.47 -8.45 2.20
N VAL A 139 -6.11 -7.84 1.07
CA VAL A 139 -6.95 -7.89 -0.14
C VAL A 139 -6.48 -8.92 -1.16
N VAL A 140 -5.40 -9.62 -0.87
CA VAL A 140 -4.89 -10.70 -1.74
C VAL A 140 -5.96 -11.79 -1.85
N LEU A 141 -6.21 -12.27 -3.08
CA LEU A 141 -7.24 -13.26 -3.35
C LEU A 141 -6.68 -14.28 -4.36
N GLU A 142 -6.35 -15.45 -3.87
CA GLU A 142 -5.76 -16.52 -4.68
C GLU A 142 -4.61 -15.97 -5.55
N ASN A 143 -4.78 -16.01 -6.88
CA ASN A 143 -3.85 -15.44 -7.86
C ASN A 143 -4.54 -14.31 -8.66
N GLN A 144 -5.73 -13.90 -8.22
CA GLN A 144 -6.52 -12.87 -8.91
C GLN A 144 -6.13 -11.46 -8.45
N ILE A 145 -5.88 -11.30 -7.14
CA ILE A 145 -5.33 -10.05 -6.58
C ILE A 145 -4.03 -10.43 -5.89
N VAL A 146 -2.92 -9.86 -6.34
CA VAL A 146 -1.60 -10.14 -5.78
C VAL A 146 -0.87 -8.83 -5.48
N CYS A 147 0.05 -8.87 -4.50
CA CYS A 147 0.97 -7.76 -4.26
C CYS A 147 2.31 -8.07 -4.93
N TRP A 148 2.95 -7.06 -5.48
CA TRP A 148 4.24 -7.20 -6.16
C TRP A 148 5.26 -6.24 -5.54
N ASP A 149 6.20 -6.79 -4.79
CA ASP A 149 7.38 -6.07 -4.35
C ASP A 149 8.33 -5.98 -5.54
N ARG A 150 8.28 -4.87 -6.27
CA ARG A 150 9.07 -4.68 -7.48
C ARG A 150 10.57 -4.61 -7.20
N LYS A 151 10.95 -4.10 -6.02
CA LYS A 151 12.36 -3.98 -5.62
C LYS A 151 13.02 -5.36 -5.51
N ASN A 152 12.32 -6.31 -4.89
CA ASN A 152 12.82 -7.67 -4.67
C ASN A 152 12.29 -8.65 -5.72
N ASN A 153 11.49 -8.19 -6.65
CA ASN A 153 10.79 -8.98 -7.69
C ASN A 153 10.04 -10.17 -7.08
N LEU A 154 9.28 -9.89 -6.04
CA LEU A 154 8.55 -10.91 -5.27
C LEU A 154 7.04 -10.68 -5.40
N ILE A 155 6.36 -11.63 -6.03
CA ILE A 155 4.88 -11.65 -6.09
C ILE A 155 4.38 -12.34 -4.82
N MET A 156 3.44 -11.71 -4.14
CA MET A 156 2.80 -12.27 -2.94
C MET A 156 1.34 -12.59 -3.28
N ASP A 157 1.08 -13.86 -3.54
CA ASP A 157 -0.24 -14.46 -3.70
C ASP A 157 -0.72 -15.00 -2.33
N GLU A 158 -1.90 -15.61 -2.29
CA GLU A 158 -2.49 -16.10 -1.04
C GLU A 158 -1.59 -17.13 -0.34
N ASP A 159 -1.00 -18.06 -1.08
CA ASP A 159 -0.11 -19.08 -0.49
C ASP A 159 1.09 -18.42 0.19
N LYS A 160 1.62 -17.35 -0.42
CA LYS A 160 2.75 -16.63 0.15
C LYS A 160 2.35 -15.76 1.35
N VAL A 161 1.13 -15.21 1.35
CA VAL A 161 0.60 -14.53 2.55
C VAL A 161 0.54 -15.53 3.71
N ILE A 162 -0.06 -16.69 3.47
CA ILE A 162 -0.17 -17.75 4.50
C ILE A 162 1.24 -18.20 4.95
N SER A 163 2.14 -18.41 4.00
CA SER A 163 3.51 -18.83 4.33
C SER A 163 4.27 -17.78 5.16
N LYS A 164 4.07 -16.49 4.84
CA LYS A 164 4.78 -15.38 5.49
C LYS A 164 4.22 -15.05 6.87
N PHE A 165 2.89 -14.94 6.98
CA PHE A 165 2.24 -14.48 8.21
C PHE A 165 1.63 -15.60 9.06
N GLY A 166 1.43 -16.78 8.47
CA GLY A 166 0.78 -17.90 9.12
C GLY A 166 -0.73 -17.76 9.24
N VAL A 167 -1.32 -16.80 8.50
CA VAL A 167 -2.77 -16.54 8.50
C VAL A 167 -3.23 -16.27 7.07
N ALA A 168 -4.51 -16.45 6.80
CA ALA A 168 -5.13 -16.09 5.51
C ALA A 168 -5.24 -14.57 5.36
N PRO A 169 -5.36 -14.05 4.12
CA PRO A 169 -5.47 -12.60 3.90
C PRO A 169 -6.54 -11.91 4.76
N ASP A 170 -7.72 -12.49 4.87
CA ASP A 170 -8.82 -11.91 5.64
C ASP A 170 -8.53 -11.82 7.15
N SER A 171 -7.50 -12.51 7.65
CA SER A 171 -7.08 -12.44 9.05
C SER A 171 -5.93 -11.45 9.29
N ILE A 172 -5.42 -10.79 8.25
CA ILE A 172 -4.29 -9.85 8.38
C ILE A 172 -4.62 -8.69 9.34
N PRO A 173 -5.81 -8.04 9.26
CA PRO A 173 -6.09 -6.97 10.23
C PRO A 173 -6.07 -7.47 11.69
N ASP A 174 -6.64 -8.64 11.96
CA ASP A 174 -6.62 -9.25 13.27
C ASP A 174 -5.19 -9.59 13.72
N TYR A 175 -4.37 -10.08 12.78
CA TYR A 175 -2.96 -10.40 13.06
C TYR A 175 -2.19 -9.12 13.45
N LEU A 176 -2.35 -8.04 12.69
CA LEU A 176 -1.68 -6.77 12.98
C LEU A 176 -2.18 -6.16 14.29
N ALA A 177 -3.47 -6.30 14.59
CA ALA A 177 -4.03 -5.84 15.87
C ALA A 177 -3.38 -6.52 17.06
N LEU A 178 -3.10 -7.83 16.94
CA LEU A 178 -2.50 -8.60 18.05
C LEU A 178 -1.00 -8.37 18.15
N VAL A 179 -0.29 -8.42 17.02
CA VAL A 179 1.18 -8.36 16.99
C VAL A 179 1.67 -6.92 17.10
N GLY A 180 0.90 -5.97 16.56
CA GLY A 180 1.28 -4.58 16.45
C GLY A 180 1.91 -4.28 15.09
N ASP A 181 1.95 -2.99 14.80
CA ASP A 181 2.59 -2.44 13.62
C ASP A 181 3.29 -1.13 14.00
N SER A 182 4.60 -1.21 14.17
CA SER A 182 5.36 -0.03 14.61
C SER A 182 5.42 1.07 13.53
N ALA A 183 5.28 0.71 12.25
CA ALA A 183 5.29 1.70 11.18
C ALA A 183 4.06 2.60 11.26
N ASP A 184 2.92 2.03 11.63
CA ASP A 184 1.65 2.75 11.76
C ASP A 184 1.37 3.22 13.20
N GLY A 185 2.27 2.91 14.14
CA GLY A 185 2.08 3.28 15.53
C GLY A 185 1.09 2.38 16.28
N ILE A 186 0.80 1.20 15.76
CA ILE A 186 -0.11 0.23 16.42
C ILE A 186 0.72 -0.63 17.39
N PRO A 187 0.47 -0.53 18.72
CA PRO A 187 1.32 -1.22 19.71
C PRO A 187 1.17 -2.74 19.75
N GLY A 188 0.01 -3.25 19.33
CA GLY A 188 -0.33 -4.65 19.53
C GLY A 188 -0.76 -4.94 20.97
N ILE A 189 -1.04 -6.21 21.27
CA ILE A 189 -1.53 -6.65 22.58
C ILE A 189 -0.36 -7.25 23.38
N PRO A 190 -0.15 -6.81 24.63
CA PRO A 190 0.98 -7.31 25.43
C PRO A 190 1.02 -8.83 25.48
N LYS A 191 2.22 -9.40 25.37
CA LYS A 191 2.54 -10.83 25.33
C LYS A 191 2.23 -11.51 24.01
N TRP A 192 1.42 -10.91 23.13
CA TRP A 192 1.11 -11.50 21.82
C TRP A 192 2.27 -11.22 20.87
N GLY A 193 2.67 -12.25 20.17
CA GLY A 193 3.71 -12.16 19.13
C GLY A 193 3.28 -12.98 17.92
N GLN A 194 4.08 -12.92 16.86
CA GLN A 194 3.77 -13.54 15.58
C GLN A 194 3.27 -14.98 15.72
N LYS A 195 4.03 -15.82 16.46
CA LYS A 195 3.72 -17.24 16.57
C LYS A 195 2.39 -17.50 17.27
N SER A 196 2.12 -16.79 18.38
CA SER A 196 0.85 -16.98 19.11
C SER A 196 -0.34 -16.45 18.29
N ALA A 197 -0.17 -15.29 17.67
CA ALA A 197 -1.23 -14.71 16.82
C ALA A 197 -1.53 -15.62 15.63
N SER A 198 -0.48 -16.05 14.89
CA SER A 198 -0.71 -16.91 13.71
C SER A 198 -1.36 -18.24 14.09
N THR A 199 -0.89 -18.90 15.17
CA THR A 199 -1.47 -20.18 15.59
C THR A 199 -2.97 -20.05 15.92
N LEU A 200 -3.33 -19.01 16.68
CA LEU A 200 -4.72 -18.83 17.09
C LEU A 200 -5.60 -18.33 15.94
N LEU A 201 -5.09 -17.38 15.13
CA LEU A 201 -5.86 -16.88 13.98
C LEU A 201 -5.96 -17.90 12.85
N PHE A 202 -4.96 -18.76 12.67
CA PHE A 202 -5.08 -19.86 11.71
C PHE A 202 -6.30 -20.74 12.05
N ARG A 203 -6.55 -20.93 13.35
CA ARG A 203 -7.65 -21.77 13.84
C ARG A 203 -8.99 -21.01 13.91
N TYR A 204 -8.96 -19.80 14.51
CA TYR A 204 -10.19 -19.06 14.84
C TYR A 204 -10.51 -17.94 13.85
N LYS A 205 -9.60 -17.61 12.94
CA LYS A 205 -9.72 -16.64 11.87
C LYS A 205 -9.71 -15.17 12.34
N ILE A 206 -10.57 -14.82 13.29
CA ILE A 206 -10.69 -13.44 13.79
C ILE A 206 -10.57 -13.44 15.31
N ILE A 207 -10.19 -12.30 15.89
CA ILE A 207 -10.03 -12.09 17.34
C ILE A 207 -11.32 -12.49 18.08
N ASP A 208 -12.46 -12.11 17.55
CA ASP A 208 -13.75 -12.44 18.16
C ASP A 208 -14.03 -13.93 18.30
N UNK A 209 -13.44 -14.67 17.60
CA UNK A 209 -13.57 -15.93 17.59
C UNK A 209 -12.77 -16.61 18.47
N ILE A 210 -11.77 -16.01 19.04
CA ILE A 210 -10.86 -16.64 20.01
C ILE A 210 -11.58 -16.77 21.37
N PRO A 211 -11.72 -18.00 21.90
CA PRO A 211 -12.43 -18.16 23.18
C PRO A 211 -11.73 -17.40 24.30
N GLN A 212 -12.53 -16.81 25.18
CA GLN A 212 -12.02 -16.01 26.31
C GLN A 212 -11.18 -16.84 27.28
N ASP A 213 -11.61 -18.09 27.54
CA ASP A 213 -10.86 -18.98 28.42
C ASP A 213 -9.93 -19.87 27.57
N SER A 214 -8.65 -19.79 27.85
CA SER A 214 -7.64 -20.57 27.14
C SER A 214 -7.83 -22.11 27.32
N LEU A 215 -8.59 -22.52 28.31
CA LEU A 215 -8.93 -23.96 28.48
C LEU A 215 -9.84 -24.47 27.36
N LEU A 216 -10.52 -23.54 26.66
CA LEU A 216 -11.38 -23.89 25.55
C LEU A 216 -10.64 -23.82 24.20
N TRP A 217 -9.35 -23.47 24.21
CA TRP A 217 -8.57 -23.43 22.97
C TRP A 217 -8.23 -24.86 22.54
N ASP A 218 -8.63 -25.21 21.33
CA ASP A 218 -8.36 -26.52 20.73
C ASP A 218 -7.01 -26.60 20.00
N VAL A 219 -6.17 -25.56 20.17
CA VAL A 219 -4.79 -25.53 19.67
C VAL A 219 -3.84 -25.22 20.83
N GLN A 220 -2.65 -25.79 20.75
CA GLN A 220 -1.65 -25.61 21.81
C GLN A 220 -0.79 -24.38 21.55
N VAL A 221 -0.80 -23.45 22.49
CA VAL A 221 0.00 -22.23 22.40
C VAL A 221 0.74 -22.04 23.73
N ARG A 222 2.05 -21.78 23.65
CA ARG A 222 2.86 -21.53 24.84
C ARG A 222 2.35 -20.29 25.57
N GLY A 223 2.08 -20.41 26.87
CA GLY A 223 1.62 -19.28 27.67
C GLY A 223 0.15 -18.93 27.47
N ALA A 224 -0.67 -19.90 27.03
CA ALA A 224 -2.08 -19.72 26.70
C ALA A 224 -2.86 -18.92 27.75
N SER A 225 -2.74 -19.28 29.05
CA SER A 225 -3.43 -18.56 30.13
C SER A 225 -3.04 -17.06 30.16
N GLY A 226 -1.74 -16.77 30.04
CA GLY A 226 -1.26 -15.37 30.03
C GLY A 226 -1.69 -14.60 28.81
N LEU A 227 -1.79 -15.27 27.65
CA LEU A 227 -2.27 -14.67 26.40
C LEU A 227 -3.77 -14.36 26.49
N SER A 228 -4.55 -15.32 26.99
CA SER A 228 -6.00 -15.16 27.19
C SER A 228 -6.29 -13.99 28.12
N MET A 229 -5.64 -13.96 29.29
CA MET A 229 -5.81 -12.88 30.27
C MET A 229 -5.43 -11.51 29.65
N SER A 230 -4.32 -11.48 28.90
CA SER A 230 -3.86 -10.24 28.25
C SER A 230 -4.86 -9.76 27.22
N LEU A 231 -5.39 -10.66 26.38
CA LEU A 231 -6.37 -10.29 25.35
C LEU A 231 -7.66 -9.78 26.00
N GLU A 232 -8.18 -10.49 27.02
CA GLU A 232 -9.43 -10.10 27.69
C GLU A 232 -9.31 -8.74 28.35
N SER A 233 -8.16 -8.46 28.99
CA SER A 233 -7.91 -7.17 29.61
C SER A 233 -7.75 -6.03 28.58
N ASN A 234 -7.51 -6.34 27.32
CA ASN A 234 -7.25 -5.36 26.28
C ASN A 234 -8.14 -5.55 25.03
N ARG A 235 -9.27 -6.27 25.16
CA ARG A 235 -10.10 -6.61 24.00
C ARG A 235 -10.58 -5.37 23.25
N SER A 236 -10.98 -4.32 23.98
CA SER A 236 -11.41 -3.06 23.33
C SER A 236 -10.26 -2.41 22.56
N LYS A 237 -9.02 -2.49 23.08
CA LYS A 237 -7.84 -1.99 22.35
C LYS A 237 -7.56 -2.86 21.11
N ALA A 238 -7.70 -4.18 21.23
CA ALA A 238 -7.51 -5.08 20.10
C ALA A 238 -8.48 -4.75 18.97
N MET A 239 -9.74 -4.44 19.31
CA MET A 239 -10.73 -4.04 18.30
C MET A 239 -10.38 -2.71 17.67
N LEU A 240 -9.95 -1.73 18.47
CA LEU A 240 -9.47 -0.44 17.92
C LEU A 240 -8.28 -0.66 16.96
N TYR A 241 -7.31 -1.46 17.36
CA TYR A 241 -6.12 -1.74 16.55
C TYR A 241 -6.50 -2.48 15.26
N LYS A 242 -7.49 -3.38 15.33
CA LYS A 242 -8.04 -4.04 14.15
C LYS A 242 -8.70 -3.01 13.22
N ASP A 243 -9.50 -2.09 13.76
CA ASP A 243 -10.12 -1.03 12.96
C ASP A 243 -9.07 -0.16 12.26
N LEU A 244 -7.95 0.13 12.95
CA LEU A 244 -6.85 0.91 12.37
C LEU A 244 -6.15 0.13 11.25
N ALA A 245 -5.97 -1.18 11.42
CA ALA A 245 -5.29 -2.03 10.43
C ALA A 245 -6.20 -2.44 9.26
N THR A 246 -7.52 -2.24 9.38
CA THR A 246 -8.47 -2.65 8.34
C THR A 246 -8.57 -1.58 7.26
N LEU A 247 -8.31 -1.98 6.02
CA LEU A 247 -8.45 -1.09 4.87
C LEU A 247 -9.93 -0.81 4.58
N LYS A 248 -10.22 0.42 4.17
CA LYS A 248 -11.53 0.77 3.61
C LYS A 248 -11.57 0.27 2.17
N LEU A 249 -12.54 -0.59 1.89
CA LEU A 249 -12.66 -1.23 0.58
C LEU A 249 -13.91 -0.74 -0.18
N ASP A 250 -14.52 0.32 0.33
CA ASP A 250 -15.74 0.91 -0.24
C ASP A 250 -15.52 2.34 -0.75
N ILE A 251 -14.25 2.73 -0.94
CA ILE A 251 -13.94 4.05 -1.50
C ILE A 251 -14.37 4.07 -2.96
N ASN A 252 -15.07 5.13 -3.34
CA ASN A 252 -15.54 5.28 -4.70
C ASN A 252 -14.37 5.59 -5.64
N VAL A 253 -14.04 4.64 -6.50
CA VAL A 253 -13.10 4.81 -7.61
C VAL A 253 -13.97 4.98 -8.86
N SER A 254 -13.94 6.17 -9.44
CA SER A 254 -14.87 6.55 -10.53
C SER A 254 -14.37 6.15 -11.92
N GLU A 255 -13.07 5.90 -12.06
CA GLU A 255 -12.43 5.62 -13.33
C GLU A 255 -12.83 4.22 -13.85
N ASP A 256 -13.09 4.13 -15.14
CA ASP A 256 -13.37 2.84 -15.77
C ASP A 256 -12.06 2.21 -16.33
N LEU A 257 -12.17 1.04 -16.94
CA LEU A 257 -10.97 0.34 -17.47
C LEU A 257 -10.27 1.14 -18.58
N GLU A 258 -11.03 1.90 -19.37
CA GLU A 258 -10.43 2.70 -20.45
C GLU A 258 -9.65 3.91 -19.91
N ASP A 259 -10.06 4.43 -18.74
CA ASP A 259 -9.34 5.52 -18.06
C ASP A 259 -7.98 5.04 -17.53
N LEU A 260 -7.88 3.75 -17.14
CA LEU A 260 -6.63 3.17 -16.67
C LEU A 260 -5.69 2.80 -17.82
N ARG A 261 -6.20 2.78 -19.06
CA ARG A 261 -5.41 2.35 -20.21
C ARG A 261 -4.34 3.36 -20.56
N TRP A 262 -3.08 2.96 -20.47
CA TRP A 262 -1.96 3.85 -20.81
C TRP A 262 -1.86 4.01 -22.33
N LYS A 263 -1.99 5.23 -22.79
CA LYS A 263 -1.97 5.60 -24.23
C LYS A 263 -0.67 6.31 -24.63
N GLY A 264 0.17 6.62 -23.65
CA GLY A 264 1.42 7.35 -23.88
C GLY A 264 1.51 8.57 -22.97
N ALA A 265 2.69 9.12 -22.82
CA ALA A 265 2.92 10.34 -22.06
C ALA A 265 2.40 11.56 -22.85
N HIS A 266 1.88 12.57 -22.13
CA HIS A 266 1.42 13.83 -22.73
C HIS A 266 2.63 14.72 -23.03
N GLU A 267 3.06 14.76 -24.30
CA GLU A 267 4.29 15.48 -24.68
C GLU A 267 4.28 16.94 -24.25
N ASN A 268 3.14 17.60 -24.39
CA ASN A 268 2.96 19.03 -24.04
C ASN A 268 2.97 19.29 -22.53
N LEU A 269 2.88 18.28 -21.70
CA LEU A 269 2.97 18.39 -20.24
C LEU A 269 4.30 17.85 -19.69
N PHE A 270 4.75 16.72 -20.20
CA PHE A 270 5.92 16.04 -19.65
C PHE A 270 7.24 16.76 -20.03
N ASN A 271 7.37 17.22 -21.28
CA ASN A 271 8.59 17.93 -21.69
C ASN A 271 8.82 19.21 -20.90
N PRO A 272 7.82 20.11 -20.75
CA PRO A 272 8.03 21.30 -19.90
C PRO A 272 8.33 20.96 -18.44
N LEU A 273 7.66 19.92 -17.90
CA LEU A 273 7.95 19.47 -16.52
C LEU A 273 9.40 19.00 -16.39
N CYS A 274 9.90 18.24 -17.37
CA CYS A 274 11.30 17.78 -17.34
C CYS A 274 12.28 18.97 -17.37
N VAL A 275 11.98 20.02 -18.13
CA VAL A 275 12.80 21.25 -18.16
C VAL A 275 12.75 21.95 -16.80
N GLU A 276 11.54 22.13 -16.25
CA GLU A 276 11.33 22.74 -14.92
C GLU A 276 12.16 22.05 -13.85
N LEU A 277 12.20 20.70 -13.88
CA LEU A 277 12.85 19.89 -12.84
C LEU A 277 14.33 19.56 -13.15
N GLY A 278 14.86 20.01 -14.32
CA GLY A 278 16.23 19.67 -14.73
C GLY A 278 16.39 18.19 -15.04
N LEU A 279 15.37 17.56 -15.58
CA LEU A 279 15.29 16.12 -15.85
C LEU A 279 15.10 15.80 -17.34
N GLU A 280 15.58 16.67 -18.26
CA GLU A 280 15.34 16.56 -19.70
C GLU A 280 15.77 15.21 -20.30
N SER A 281 16.73 14.54 -19.66
CA SER A 281 17.14 13.21 -20.11
C SER A 281 16.01 12.18 -20.02
N LEU A 282 15.03 12.39 -19.12
CA LEU A 282 13.91 11.46 -18.94
C LEU A 282 12.93 11.54 -20.11
N SER A 283 12.78 12.71 -20.76
CA SER A 283 11.95 12.85 -21.97
C SER A 283 12.39 11.85 -23.05
N ARG A 284 13.71 11.64 -23.17
CA ARG A 284 14.26 10.73 -24.18
C ARG A 284 13.97 9.25 -23.84
N SER A 285 13.55 8.97 -22.62
CA SER A 285 13.26 7.61 -22.16
C SER A 285 11.80 7.21 -22.38
N VAL A 286 10.97 8.17 -22.82
CA VAL A 286 9.54 7.92 -23.10
C VAL A 286 9.44 7.08 -24.37
N GLY A 287 8.75 5.94 -24.27
CA GLY A 287 8.59 5.01 -25.40
C GLY A 287 7.38 5.31 -26.28
N ARG A 288 6.44 6.09 -25.78
CA ARG A 288 5.20 6.43 -26.51
C ARG A 288 4.66 7.78 -26.03
N TRP A 289 4.29 8.60 -27.00
CA TRP A 289 3.61 9.89 -26.74
C TRP A 289 2.14 9.79 -27.15
N SER A 290 1.24 10.49 -26.42
CA SER A 290 -0.19 10.61 -26.74
C SER A 290 -0.53 12.00 -27.23
#